data_b54bb21493108236fb6bdcc8d7d3842d
#
_entry.id   b54bb21493108236fb6bdcc8d7d3842d
#
_cell.length_a   1.000
_cell.length_b   1.000
_cell.length_c   1.000
_cell.angle_alpha   90.00
_cell.angle_beta   90.00
_cell.angle_gamma   90.00
#
_symmetry.space_group_name_H-M   'P 1'
#
loop_
_entity.id
_entity.type
_entity.pdbx_description
1 polymer ?
#
loop_
_entity_poly.entity_id
_entity_poly.type
_entity_poly.pdbx_seq_one_letter_code
_entity_poly.pdbx_strand_id
1 'polypeptide(L)'
;MTLSELFPALQPLVANLVTVWPAYDIKANFAIWQVLHIVSILTLGGASALVSLRILGVGLVEHPIEETYRGVSRLIALGIVLTTLSGLLIGMANAERLYDSAAFLAKVIALIGGIVLSFKVLGPVALNQTRSDTRLWAGLGLGLWALSVLVLATGGLVTPGLLHVLSAGSLVVLVVVQGRARWLYGAGCLVIWAAMVVATHLVFKPEDMASIDMA
;
A
#
# COMPACT_ATOMS: atom_id res chain seq x y z
N MET A 1 3.45 -16.09 8.44
CA MET A 1 2.18 -16.33 7.71
C MET A 1 2.35 -15.88 6.27
N THR A 2 2.19 -16.79 5.33
CA THR A 2 2.40 -16.59 3.89
C THR A 2 1.14 -16.98 3.11
N LEU A 3 1.08 -16.69 1.81
CA LEU A 3 -0.04 -17.14 0.96
C LEU A 3 -0.04 -18.68 0.81
N SER A 4 1.14 -19.30 0.75
CA SER A 4 1.27 -20.76 0.66
C SER A 4 0.73 -21.48 1.89
N GLU A 5 0.91 -20.90 3.08
CA GLU A 5 0.32 -21.43 4.32
C GLU A 5 -1.21 -21.28 4.35
N LEU A 6 -1.75 -20.18 3.80
CA LEU A 6 -3.18 -19.90 3.80
C LEU A 6 -3.94 -20.70 2.72
N PHE A 7 -3.33 -20.87 1.57
CA PHE A 7 -3.97 -21.44 0.38
C PHE A 7 -3.09 -22.48 -0.32
N PRO A 8 -2.67 -23.58 0.36
CA PRO A 8 -1.73 -24.55 -0.20
C PRO A 8 -2.24 -25.19 -1.51
N ALA A 9 -3.53 -25.26 -1.70
CA ALA A 9 -4.16 -25.82 -2.91
C ALA A 9 -3.88 -25.00 -4.19
N LEU A 10 -3.43 -23.75 -4.06
CA LEU A 10 -3.10 -22.89 -5.21
C LEU A 10 -1.68 -23.09 -5.74
N GLN A 11 -0.84 -23.85 -5.07
CA GLN A 11 0.57 -24.05 -5.45
C GLN A 11 0.76 -24.52 -6.91
N PRO A 12 -0.01 -25.49 -7.46
CA PRO A 12 0.13 -25.88 -8.86
C PRO A 12 -0.24 -24.77 -9.84
N LEU A 13 -1.23 -23.92 -9.48
CA LEU A 13 -1.61 -22.77 -10.29
C LEU A 13 -0.49 -21.74 -10.30
N VAL A 14 0.09 -21.44 -9.12
CA VAL A 14 1.18 -20.49 -8.96
C VAL A 14 2.41 -20.89 -9.76
N ALA A 15 2.79 -22.17 -9.72
CA ALA A 15 3.90 -22.72 -10.51
C ALA A 15 3.68 -22.56 -12.03
N ASN A 16 2.44 -22.67 -12.50
CA ASN A 16 2.11 -22.45 -13.89
C ASN A 16 2.12 -20.98 -14.32
N LEU A 17 1.85 -20.03 -13.40
CA LEU A 17 1.78 -18.61 -13.73
C LEU A 17 3.08 -18.06 -14.32
N VAL A 18 4.23 -18.52 -13.87
CA VAL A 18 5.54 -18.05 -14.35
C VAL A 18 5.88 -18.50 -15.78
N THR A 19 5.19 -19.51 -16.29
CA THR A 19 5.43 -20.10 -17.61
C THR A 19 4.51 -19.58 -18.70
N VAL A 20 3.46 -18.85 -18.35
CA VAL A 20 2.48 -18.34 -19.32
C VAL A 20 2.75 -16.89 -19.72
N TRP A 21 2.31 -16.54 -20.92
CA TRP A 21 2.32 -15.14 -21.33
C TRP A 21 1.34 -14.33 -20.47
N PRO A 22 1.69 -13.10 -20.00
CA PRO A 22 2.90 -12.32 -20.30
C PRO A 22 4.06 -12.50 -19.29
N ALA A 23 4.00 -13.44 -18.36
CA ALA A 23 4.95 -13.54 -17.24
C ALA A 23 6.40 -13.69 -17.71
N TYR A 24 6.67 -14.53 -18.71
CA TYR A 24 8.04 -14.72 -19.23
C TYR A 24 8.59 -13.46 -19.90
N ASP A 25 7.77 -12.68 -20.62
CA ASP A 25 8.21 -11.42 -21.22
C ASP A 25 8.50 -10.35 -20.16
N ILE A 26 7.68 -10.32 -19.09
CA ILE A 26 7.87 -9.42 -17.97
C ILE A 26 9.15 -9.79 -17.22
N LYS A 27 9.42 -11.08 -17.04
CA LYS A 27 10.65 -11.55 -16.39
C LYS A 27 11.90 -11.13 -17.19
N ALA A 28 11.87 -11.27 -18.51
CA ALA A 28 12.96 -10.86 -19.41
C ALA A 28 13.20 -9.32 -19.38
N ASN A 29 12.16 -8.51 -19.12
CA ASN A 29 12.22 -7.05 -19.09
C ASN A 29 11.89 -6.50 -17.70
N PHE A 30 12.23 -7.23 -16.65
CA PHE A 30 11.82 -6.95 -15.26
C PHE A 30 12.12 -5.51 -14.81
N ALA A 31 13.31 -5.00 -15.15
CA ALA A 31 13.73 -3.65 -14.75
C ALA A 31 12.76 -2.56 -15.27
N ILE A 32 12.26 -2.68 -16.50
CA ILE A 32 11.32 -1.72 -17.08
C ILE A 32 9.99 -1.76 -16.32
N TRP A 33 9.46 -2.97 -16.07
CA TRP A 33 8.21 -3.17 -15.35
C TRP A 33 8.31 -2.69 -13.89
N GLN A 34 9.47 -2.90 -13.26
CA GLN A 34 9.74 -2.42 -11.91
C GLN A 34 9.73 -0.88 -11.84
N VAL A 35 10.37 -0.19 -12.81
CA VAL A 35 10.34 1.27 -12.90
C VAL A 35 8.91 1.78 -13.06
N LEU A 36 8.14 1.19 -13.97
CA LEU A 36 6.72 1.55 -14.16
C LEU A 36 5.91 1.38 -12.88
N HIS A 37 6.14 0.30 -12.15
CA HIS A 37 5.46 0.03 -10.88
C HIS A 37 5.84 1.05 -9.80
N ILE A 38 7.13 1.39 -9.68
CA ILE A 38 7.61 2.41 -8.74
C ILE A 38 7.01 3.78 -9.06
N VAL A 39 7.02 4.20 -10.33
CA VAL A 39 6.41 5.46 -10.77
C VAL A 39 4.91 5.49 -10.44
N SER A 40 4.22 4.38 -10.62
CA SER A 40 2.79 4.25 -10.27
C SER A 40 2.54 4.43 -8.77
N ILE A 41 3.35 3.79 -7.92
CA ILE A 41 3.29 3.92 -6.46
C ILE A 41 3.60 5.37 -6.03
N LEU A 42 4.62 6.00 -6.61
CA LEU A 42 4.97 7.40 -6.33
C LEU A 42 3.85 8.35 -6.73
N THR A 43 3.19 8.10 -7.87
CA THR A 43 2.04 8.90 -8.31
C THR A 43 0.88 8.79 -7.31
N LEU A 44 0.54 7.57 -6.91
CA LEU A 44 -0.53 7.30 -5.96
C LEU A 44 -0.21 7.87 -4.57
N GLY A 45 0.95 7.52 -4.04
CA GLY A 45 1.39 7.94 -2.71
C GLY A 45 1.61 9.45 -2.63
N GLY A 46 2.25 10.05 -3.64
CA GLY A 46 2.50 11.49 -3.71
C GLY A 46 1.21 12.30 -3.79
N ALA A 47 0.26 11.91 -4.64
CA ALA A 47 -1.04 12.57 -4.73
C ALA A 47 -1.84 12.46 -3.42
N SER A 48 -1.86 11.28 -2.79
CA SER A 48 -2.52 11.07 -1.49
C SER A 48 -1.83 11.85 -0.37
N ALA A 49 -0.50 11.92 -0.38
CA ALA A 49 0.29 12.69 0.58
C ALA A 49 0.02 14.19 0.49
N LEU A 50 -0.08 14.75 -0.73
CA LEU A 50 -0.42 16.16 -0.92
C LEU A 50 -1.74 16.53 -0.26
N VAL A 51 -2.80 15.74 -0.48
CA VAL A 51 -4.10 15.98 0.16
C VAL A 51 -3.99 15.82 1.68
N SER A 52 -3.28 14.79 2.14
CA SER A 52 -3.09 14.52 3.57
C SER A 52 -2.36 15.66 4.27
N LEU A 53 -1.27 16.17 3.69
CA LEU A 53 -0.52 17.33 4.18
C LEU A 53 -1.38 18.59 4.19
N ARG A 54 -2.23 18.78 3.17
CA ARG A 54 -3.15 19.91 3.13
C ARG A 54 -4.21 19.82 4.25
N ILE A 55 -4.75 18.64 4.52
CA ILE A 55 -5.67 18.39 5.64
C ILE A 55 -4.98 18.66 6.99
N LEU A 56 -3.70 18.33 7.11
CA LEU A 56 -2.88 18.61 8.29
C LEU A 56 -2.54 20.09 8.45
N GLY A 57 -2.76 20.93 7.43
CA GLY A 57 -2.41 22.35 7.45
C GLY A 57 -0.91 22.62 7.23
N VAL A 58 -0.14 21.65 6.71
CA VAL A 58 1.33 21.77 6.53
C VAL A 58 1.73 22.12 5.10
N GLY A 59 0.94 21.78 4.10
CA GLY A 59 1.25 22.04 2.70
C GLY A 59 0.10 22.72 1.97
N LEU A 60 0.41 23.50 0.91
CA LEU A 60 -0.56 24.14 0.03
C LEU A 60 -1.63 24.95 0.82
N VAL A 61 -1.21 25.65 1.87
CA VAL A 61 -2.10 26.32 2.83
C VAL A 61 -2.96 27.41 2.20
N GLU A 62 -2.55 27.96 1.08
CA GLU A 62 -3.26 29.01 0.33
C GLU A 62 -4.43 28.43 -0.50
N HIS A 63 -4.45 27.12 -0.75
CA HIS A 63 -5.50 26.48 -1.53
C HIS A 63 -6.54 25.80 -0.63
N PRO A 64 -7.85 25.88 -0.94
CA PRO A 64 -8.87 25.10 -0.27
C PRO A 64 -8.58 23.58 -0.35
N ILE A 65 -8.89 22.84 0.73
CA ILE A 65 -8.67 21.37 0.77
C ILE A 65 -9.44 20.68 -0.37
N GLU A 66 -10.66 21.14 -0.64
CA GLU A 66 -11.51 20.60 -1.70
C GLU A 66 -10.87 20.79 -3.08
N GLU A 67 -10.31 21.97 -3.36
CA GLU A 67 -9.64 22.29 -4.63
C GLU A 67 -8.39 21.42 -4.79
N THR A 68 -7.57 21.30 -3.74
CA THR A 68 -6.40 20.43 -3.72
C THR A 68 -6.79 18.98 -4.04
N TYR A 69 -7.84 18.44 -3.40
CA TYR A 69 -8.31 17.09 -3.66
C TYR A 69 -8.82 16.91 -5.10
N ARG A 70 -9.65 17.84 -5.59
CA ARG A 70 -10.16 17.79 -6.97
C ARG A 70 -9.05 17.82 -8.01
N GLY A 71 -7.99 18.61 -7.78
CA GLY A 71 -6.82 18.71 -8.65
C GLY A 71 -6.05 17.38 -8.78
N VAL A 72 -5.93 16.61 -7.69
CA VAL A 72 -5.13 15.37 -7.68
C VAL A 72 -5.94 14.07 -7.66
N SER A 73 -7.26 14.13 -7.52
CA SER A 73 -8.12 12.93 -7.43
C SER A 73 -7.98 11.99 -8.63
N ARG A 74 -7.80 12.53 -9.84
CA ARG A 74 -7.55 11.74 -11.05
C ARG A 74 -6.19 11.04 -10.99
N LEU A 75 -5.17 11.69 -10.41
CA LEU A 75 -3.85 11.07 -10.23
C LEU A 75 -3.90 9.95 -9.18
N ILE A 76 -4.69 10.11 -8.12
CA ILE A 76 -4.94 9.03 -7.16
C ILE A 76 -5.58 7.84 -7.86
N ALA A 77 -6.66 8.06 -8.62
CA ALA A 77 -7.34 7.00 -9.36
C ALA A 77 -6.43 6.31 -10.38
N LEU A 78 -5.71 7.09 -11.20
CA LEU A 78 -4.74 6.59 -12.17
C LEU A 78 -3.62 5.79 -11.49
N GLY A 79 -3.07 6.33 -10.41
CA GLY A 79 -2.02 5.67 -9.63
C GLY A 79 -2.47 4.31 -9.09
N ILE A 80 -3.71 4.19 -8.60
CA ILE A 80 -4.26 2.90 -8.15
C ILE A 80 -4.36 1.90 -9.30
N VAL A 81 -4.93 2.31 -10.44
CA VAL A 81 -5.06 1.44 -11.60
C VAL A 81 -3.69 0.96 -12.06
N LEU A 82 -2.75 1.88 -12.24
CA LEU A 82 -1.40 1.54 -12.71
C LEU A 82 -0.63 0.68 -11.70
N THR A 83 -0.71 0.99 -10.40
CA THR A 83 -0.05 0.20 -9.34
C THR A 83 -0.63 -1.22 -9.28
N THR A 84 -1.94 -1.36 -9.40
CA THR A 84 -2.60 -2.67 -9.37
C THR A 84 -2.23 -3.48 -10.60
N LEU A 85 -2.34 -2.92 -11.80
CA LEU A 85 -2.02 -3.61 -13.04
C LEU A 85 -0.54 -4.01 -13.12
N SER A 86 0.37 -3.07 -12.89
CA SER A 86 1.80 -3.37 -12.90
C SER A 86 2.20 -4.34 -11.79
N GLY A 87 1.58 -4.23 -10.61
CA GLY A 87 1.80 -5.16 -9.49
C GLY A 87 1.33 -6.57 -9.79
N LEU A 88 0.20 -6.74 -10.46
CA LEU A 88 -0.29 -8.05 -10.91
C LEU A 88 0.66 -8.67 -11.95
N LEU A 89 1.09 -7.90 -12.93
CA LEU A 89 1.98 -8.35 -13.99
C LEU A 89 3.35 -8.79 -13.43
N ILE A 90 3.97 -7.95 -12.60
CA ILE A 90 5.22 -8.30 -11.90
C ILE A 90 5.00 -9.49 -10.96
N GLY A 91 3.84 -9.55 -10.32
CA GLY A 91 3.44 -10.64 -9.44
C GLY A 91 3.38 -11.97 -10.16
N MET A 92 2.82 -12.00 -11.37
CA MET A 92 2.80 -13.22 -12.21
C MET A 92 4.22 -13.71 -12.54
N ALA A 93 5.11 -12.81 -12.92
CA ALA A 93 6.51 -13.14 -13.28
C ALA A 93 7.33 -13.69 -12.10
N ASN A 94 6.93 -13.38 -10.86
CA ASN A 94 7.60 -13.79 -9.61
C ASN A 94 6.66 -14.58 -8.68
N ALA A 95 5.65 -15.26 -9.24
CA ALA A 95 4.53 -15.78 -8.47
C ALA A 95 4.99 -16.79 -7.40
N GLU A 96 5.89 -17.71 -7.69
CA GLU A 96 6.39 -18.70 -6.74
C GLU A 96 7.06 -18.04 -5.53
N ARG A 97 7.98 -17.10 -5.78
CA ARG A 97 8.69 -16.37 -4.72
C ARG A 97 7.74 -15.53 -3.86
N LEU A 98 6.80 -14.84 -4.50
CA LEU A 98 5.86 -13.97 -3.80
C LEU A 98 4.81 -14.76 -3.01
N TYR A 99 4.49 -15.96 -3.45
CA TYR A 99 3.55 -16.87 -2.78
C TYR A 99 4.05 -17.30 -1.40
N ASP A 100 5.36 -17.44 -1.23
CA ASP A 100 6.02 -17.76 0.05
C ASP A 100 6.47 -16.54 0.84
N SER A 101 6.14 -15.32 0.37
CA SER A 101 6.59 -14.09 1.00
C SER A 101 5.53 -13.49 1.94
N ALA A 102 5.83 -13.47 3.24
CA ALA A 102 5.03 -12.73 4.23
C ALA A 102 5.03 -11.23 3.97
N ALA A 103 6.16 -10.67 3.49
CA ALA A 103 6.26 -9.25 3.15
C ALA A 103 5.35 -8.89 1.96
N PHE A 104 5.22 -9.78 0.98
CA PHE A 104 4.30 -9.58 -0.13
C PHE A 104 2.84 -9.60 0.32
N LEU A 105 2.44 -10.57 1.15
CA LEU A 105 1.10 -10.62 1.72
C LEU A 105 0.78 -9.35 2.52
N ALA A 106 1.70 -8.90 3.37
CA ALA A 106 1.54 -7.68 4.13
C ALA A 106 1.37 -6.45 3.22
N LYS A 107 2.17 -6.36 2.14
CA LYS A 107 2.08 -5.28 1.15
C LYS A 107 0.72 -5.25 0.45
N VAL A 108 0.19 -6.40 0.04
CA VAL A 108 -1.13 -6.48 -0.61
C VAL A 108 -2.24 -6.03 0.34
N ILE A 109 -2.21 -6.47 1.59
CA ILE A 109 -3.18 -6.06 2.61
C ILE A 109 -3.08 -4.54 2.86
N ALA A 110 -1.87 -4.00 3.01
CA ALA A 110 -1.66 -2.56 3.19
C ALA A 110 -2.14 -1.74 1.98
N LEU A 111 -1.91 -2.23 0.76
CA LEU A 111 -2.40 -1.58 -0.47
C LEU A 111 -3.92 -1.49 -0.50
N ILE A 112 -4.62 -2.57 -0.18
CA ILE A 112 -6.09 -2.57 -0.10
C ILE A 112 -6.56 -1.56 0.96
N GLY A 113 -5.93 -1.54 2.14
CA GLY A 113 -6.20 -0.55 3.17
C GLY A 113 -5.98 0.88 2.70
N GLY A 114 -4.87 1.15 2.00
CA GLY A 114 -4.56 2.46 1.41
C GLY A 114 -5.58 2.90 0.36
N ILE A 115 -6.05 1.99 -0.49
CA ILE A 115 -7.11 2.25 -1.48
C ILE A 115 -8.42 2.64 -0.77
N VAL A 116 -8.83 1.85 0.22
CA VAL A 116 -10.04 2.12 1.01
C VAL A 116 -9.96 3.51 1.65
N LEU A 117 -8.84 3.84 2.28
CA LEU A 117 -8.64 5.14 2.92
C LEU A 117 -8.63 6.29 1.92
N SER A 118 -7.96 6.14 0.78
CA SER A 118 -7.86 7.20 -0.23
C SER A 118 -9.24 7.57 -0.82
N PHE A 119 -10.12 6.59 -1.08
CA PHE A 119 -11.41 6.86 -1.70
C PHE A 119 -12.56 7.01 -0.72
N LYS A 120 -12.60 6.20 0.33
CA LYS A 120 -13.75 6.16 1.25
C LYS A 120 -13.59 7.07 2.46
N VAL A 121 -12.38 7.56 2.72
CA VAL A 121 -12.09 8.43 3.85
C VAL A 121 -11.53 9.77 3.37
N LEU A 122 -10.41 9.79 2.68
CA LEU A 122 -9.71 11.01 2.29
C LEU A 122 -10.59 11.92 1.40
N GLY A 123 -11.24 11.35 0.40
CA GLY A 123 -12.14 12.07 -0.49
C GLY A 123 -13.31 12.72 0.24
N PRO A 124 -14.16 11.97 0.97
CA PRO A 124 -15.26 12.53 1.75
C PRO A 124 -14.83 13.59 2.77
N VAL A 125 -13.69 13.39 3.44
CA VAL A 125 -13.14 14.36 4.38
C VAL A 125 -12.72 15.66 3.67
N ALA A 126 -12.01 15.54 2.54
CA ALA A 126 -11.54 16.68 1.76
C ALA A 126 -12.71 17.49 1.15
N LEU A 127 -13.76 16.80 0.72
CA LEU A 127 -14.96 17.41 0.14
C LEU A 127 -15.99 17.87 1.18
N ASN A 128 -15.67 17.77 2.46
CA ASN A 128 -16.60 18.07 3.57
C ASN A 128 -17.93 17.28 3.53
N GLN A 129 -17.88 16.06 2.98
CA GLN A 129 -19.01 15.14 2.81
C GLN A 129 -18.93 13.95 3.77
N THR A 130 -18.38 14.17 4.96
CA THR A 130 -18.21 13.12 5.96
C THR A 130 -19.57 12.57 6.40
N ARG A 131 -19.79 11.27 6.18
CA ARG A 131 -21.00 10.53 6.55
C ARG A 131 -20.70 9.59 7.73
N SER A 132 -21.74 8.99 8.28
CA SER A 132 -21.62 7.97 9.34
C SER A 132 -20.77 6.77 8.91
N ASP A 133 -20.89 6.36 7.64
CA ASP A 133 -20.13 5.27 7.04
C ASP A 133 -18.64 5.59 6.84
N THR A 134 -18.25 6.87 6.78
CA THR A 134 -16.82 7.25 6.70
C THR A 134 -16.02 6.70 7.89
N ARG A 135 -16.62 6.63 9.07
CA ARG A 135 -15.98 6.03 10.26
C ARG A 135 -15.79 4.53 10.12
N LEU A 136 -16.79 3.84 9.56
CA LEU A 136 -16.70 2.42 9.30
C LEU A 136 -15.56 2.11 8.32
N TRP A 137 -15.47 2.88 7.22
CA TRP A 137 -14.40 2.72 6.24
C TRP A 137 -13.02 3.06 6.81
N ALA A 138 -12.93 4.09 7.66
CA ALA A 138 -11.70 4.39 8.39
C ALA A 138 -11.31 3.20 9.28
N GLY A 139 -12.23 2.63 10.05
CA GLY A 139 -11.99 1.45 10.87
C GLY A 139 -11.54 0.24 10.06
N LEU A 140 -12.16 -0.01 8.90
CA LEU A 140 -11.76 -1.09 7.99
C LEU A 140 -10.34 -0.89 7.45
N GLY A 141 -10.04 0.31 6.94
CA GLY A 141 -8.70 0.63 6.42
C GLY A 141 -7.61 0.43 7.48
N LEU A 142 -7.92 0.77 8.72
CA LEU A 142 -7.05 0.60 9.87
C LEU A 142 -6.89 -0.85 10.29
N GLY A 143 -7.98 -1.59 10.30
CA GLY A 143 -7.96 -3.03 10.56
C GLY A 143 -7.07 -3.75 9.56
N LEU A 144 -7.16 -3.41 8.27
CA LEU A 144 -6.29 -3.94 7.23
C LEU A 144 -4.83 -3.55 7.45
N TRP A 145 -4.56 -2.31 7.85
CA TRP A 145 -3.20 -1.91 8.17
C TRP A 145 -2.64 -2.65 9.39
N ALA A 146 -3.42 -2.77 10.47
CA ALA A 146 -3.01 -3.54 11.65
C ALA A 146 -2.76 -5.02 11.31
N LEU A 147 -3.58 -5.61 10.44
CA LEU A 147 -3.38 -6.96 9.92
C LEU A 147 -2.08 -7.07 9.12
N SER A 148 -1.77 -6.08 8.28
CA SER A 148 -0.49 -6.03 7.55
C SER A 148 0.71 -6.02 8.50
N VAL A 149 0.65 -5.22 9.56
CA VAL A 149 1.69 -5.18 10.61
C VAL A 149 1.82 -6.53 11.32
N LEU A 150 0.71 -7.17 11.64
CA LEU A 150 0.69 -8.48 12.27
C LEU A 150 1.34 -9.55 11.38
N VAL A 151 1.06 -9.53 10.08
CA VAL A 151 1.67 -10.45 9.11
C VAL A 151 3.18 -10.25 9.05
N LEU A 152 3.68 -9.00 9.04
CA LEU A 152 5.11 -8.72 9.09
C LEU A 152 5.74 -9.21 10.40
N ALA A 153 5.08 -8.97 11.54
CA ALA A 153 5.57 -9.40 12.84
C ALA A 153 5.68 -10.92 12.95
N THR A 154 4.64 -11.65 12.51
CA THR A 154 4.64 -13.13 12.51
C THR A 154 5.62 -13.72 11.51
N GLY A 155 5.97 -12.99 10.45
CA GLY A 155 7.01 -13.37 9.49
C GLY A 155 8.43 -13.08 9.95
N GLY A 156 8.64 -12.58 11.17
CA GLY A 156 9.97 -12.23 11.69
C GLY A 156 10.64 -11.02 10.99
N LEU A 157 9.88 -10.27 10.21
CA LEU A 157 10.39 -9.16 9.38
C LEU A 157 10.38 -7.81 10.08
N VAL A 158 9.84 -7.76 11.29
CA VAL A 158 9.68 -6.52 12.05
C VAL A 158 10.64 -6.49 13.22
N THR A 159 11.59 -5.57 13.18
CA THR A 159 12.43 -5.29 14.34
C THR A 159 11.63 -4.60 15.46
N PRO A 160 12.02 -4.70 16.74
CA PRO A 160 11.32 -4.02 17.84
C PRO A 160 11.15 -2.51 17.62
N GLY A 161 12.14 -1.83 17.02
CA GLY A 161 12.03 -0.40 16.70
C GLY A 161 10.99 -0.08 15.64
N LEU A 162 10.88 -0.90 14.60
CA LEU A 162 9.87 -0.76 13.56
C LEU A 162 8.47 -1.05 14.11
N LEU A 163 8.32 -2.03 15.03
CA LEU A 163 7.10 -2.29 15.77
C LEU A 163 6.61 -1.06 16.53
N HIS A 164 7.52 -0.31 17.18
CA HIS A 164 7.15 0.92 17.89
C HIS A 164 6.66 2.01 16.95
N VAL A 165 7.31 2.21 15.79
CA VAL A 165 6.88 3.18 14.78
C VAL A 165 5.52 2.80 14.21
N LEU A 166 5.31 1.52 13.91
CA LEU A 166 4.05 1.02 13.39
C LEU A 166 2.93 1.07 14.45
N SER A 167 3.25 0.82 15.71
CA SER A 167 2.31 0.92 16.83
C SER A 167 1.93 2.37 17.15
N ALA A 168 2.89 3.29 17.09
CA ALA A 168 2.60 4.72 17.23
C ALA A 168 1.69 5.21 16.10
N GLY A 169 1.92 4.75 14.88
CA GLY A 169 1.02 4.99 13.76
C GLY A 169 -0.40 4.47 14.02
N SER A 170 -0.54 3.25 14.55
CA SER A 170 -1.86 2.68 14.88
C SER A 170 -2.58 3.45 15.99
N LEU A 171 -1.86 4.00 16.97
CA LEU A 171 -2.45 4.85 18.01
C LEU A 171 -3.00 6.16 17.45
N VAL A 172 -2.23 6.82 16.58
CA VAL A 172 -2.69 8.02 15.87
C VAL A 172 -3.99 7.73 15.14
N VAL A 173 -4.05 6.59 14.54
CA VAL A 173 -5.18 6.14 13.77
C VAL A 173 -6.39 5.76 14.65
N LEU A 174 -6.20 5.09 15.78
CA LEU A 174 -7.25 4.82 16.76
C LEU A 174 -7.90 6.12 17.27
N VAL A 175 -7.10 7.16 17.47
CA VAL A 175 -7.60 8.50 17.82
C VAL A 175 -8.41 9.11 16.67
N VAL A 176 -8.06 8.83 15.41
CA VAL A 176 -8.81 9.24 14.20
C VAL A 176 -10.20 8.64 14.14
N VAL A 177 -10.34 7.36 14.47
CA VAL A 177 -11.66 6.68 14.48
C VAL A 177 -12.62 7.33 15.47
N GLN A 178 -12.11 7.98 16.51
CA GLN A 178 -12.93 8.72 17.47
C GLN A 178 -13.47 10.07 16.94
N GLY A 179 -13.09 10.48 15.75
CA GLY A 179 -13.74 11.58 15.01
C GLY A 179 -13.53 12.98 15.56
N ARG A 180 -12.47 13.21 16.36
CA ARG A 180 -12.25 14.47 17.05
C ARG A 180 -11.55 15.57 16.23
N ALA A 181 -10.85 15.23 15.15
CA ALA A 181 -10.19 16.25 14.32
C ALA A 181 -9.90 15.74 12.90
N ARG A 182 -10.15 16.61 11.89
CA ARG A 182 -9.89 16.30 10.47
C ARG A 182 -8.43 15.95 10.17
N TRP A 183 -7.50 16.63 10.84
CA TRP A 183 -6.07 16.43 10.64
C TRP A 183 -5.61 14.98 10.91
N LEU A 184 -6.33 14.28 11.78
CA LEU A 184 -6.02 12.88 12.09
C LEU A 184 -6.26 11.94 10.88
N TYR A 185 -7.23 12.23 10.01
CA TYR A 185 -7.43 11.46 8.78
C TYR A 185 -6.26 11.62 7.80
N GLY A 186 -5.72 12.85 7.69
CA GLY A 186 -4.51 13.10 6.91
C GLY A 186 -3.29 12.36 7.46
N ALA A 187 -3.07 12.42 8.78
CA ALA A 187 -1.99 11.70 9.45
C ALA A 187 -2.11 10.18 9.24
N GLY A 188 -3.31 9.62 9.42
CA GLY A 188 -3.57 8.20 9.19
C GLY A 188 -3.22 7.74 7.77
N CYS A 189 -3.63 8.50 6.76
CA CYS A 189 -3.27 8.22 5.37
C CYS A 189 -1.76 8.24 5.14
N LEU A 190 -1.05 9.25 5.67
CA LEU A 190 0.42 9.35 5.54
C LEU A 190 1.13 8.16 6.18
N VAL A 191 0.70 7.75 7.37
CA VAL A 191 1.30 6.61 8.09
C VAL A 191 1.12 5.32 7.30
N ILE A 192 -0.05 5.10 6.70
CA ILE A 192 -0.32 3.89 5.91
C ILE A 192 0.52 3.86 4.64
N TRP A 193 0.65 4.99 3.95
CA TRP A 193 1.50 5.06 2.77
C TRP A 193 2.98 4.89 3.14
N ALA A 194 3.44 5.45 4.26
CA ALA A 194 4.79 5.21 4.77
C ALA A 194 5.02 3.73 5.10
N ALA A 195 4.06 3.07 5.77
CA ALA A 195 4.14 1.64 6.07
C ALA A 195 4.19 0.78 4.81
N MET A 196 3.44 1.15 3.75
CA MET A 196 3.49 0.45 2.47
C MET A 196 4.85 0.58 1.78
N VAL A 197 5.48 1.76 1.83
CA VAL A 197 6.84 1.97 1.30
C VAL A 197 7.86 1.11 2.04
N VAL A 198 7.78 1.06 3.38
CA VAL A 198 8.66 0.20 4.20
C VAL A 198 8.45 -1.27 3.86
N ALA A 199 7.21 -1.74 3.75
CA ALA A 199 6.92 -3.12 3.36
C ALA A 199 7.46 -3.45 1.96
N THR A 200 7.43 -2.49 1.03
CA THR A 200 8.02 -2.66 -0.31
C THR A 200 9.52 -2.89 -0.25
N HIS A 201 10.23 -2.18 0.63
CA HIS A 201 11.67 -2.32 0.81
C HIS A 201 12.06 -3.70 1.38
N LEU A 202 11.20 -4.27 2.22
CA LEU A 202 11.41 -5.59 2.81
C LEU A 202 11.15 -6.76 1.85
N VAL A 203 10.37 -6.53 0.78
CA VAL A 203 10.13 -7.56 -0.27
C VAL A 203 11.36 -7.77 -1.14
N PHE A 204 12.15 -6.74 -1.35
CA PHE A 204 13.35 -6.77 -2.20
C PHE A 204 14.61 -6.56 -1.37
N LYS A 205 15.10 -7.62 -0.72
CA LYS A 205 16.40 -7.55 -0.07
C LYS A 205 17.53 -7.48 -1.12
N PRO A 206 18.60 -6.70 -0.88
CA PRO A 206 19.74 -6.60 -1.80
C PRO A 206 20.41 -7.96 -2.11
N GLU A 207 20.36 -8.89 -1.17
CA GLU A 207 20.89 -10.25 -1.30
C GLU A 207 20.15 -11.05 -2.38
N ASP A 208 18.87 -10.75 -2.60
CA ASP A 208 18.04 -11.40 -3.60
C ASP A 208 18.27 -10.83 -5.02
N MET A 209 18.77 -9.60 -5.12
CA MET A 209 19.09 -8.95 -6.40
C MET A 209 20.38 -9.51 -7.01
N ALA A 210 21.36 -9.89 -6.19
CA ALA A 210 22.62 -10.49 -6.64
C ALA A 210 22.43 -11.86 -7.31
N SER A 211 21.35 -12.57 -6.99
CA SER A 211 21.03 -13.87 -7.61
C SER A 211 20.34 -13.77 -8.98
N ILE A 212 19.82 -12.60 -9.33
CA ILE A 212 19.14 -12.36 -10.62
C ILE A 212 20.17 -12.04 -11.72
N ASP A 213 21.31 -11.45 -11.37
CA ASP A 213 22.38 -11.10 -12.32
C ASP A 213 23.27 -12.28 -12.71
N MET A 214 23.11 -13.46 -12.09
CA MET A 214 23.93 -14.65 -12.35
C MET A 214 23.17 -15.81 -12.99
N ALA A 215 21.94 -15.62 -13.42
CA ALA A 215 21.10 -16.62 -14.09
C ALA A 215 20.64 -16.14 -15.46
#